data_254f5beefbe5287a2a94553e92eb4f10
#
_entry.id   254f5beefbe5287a2a94553e92eb4f10
#
_cell.length_a   1.000
_cell.length_b   1.000
_cell.length_c   1.000
_cell.angle_alpha   90.00
_cell.angle_beta   90.00
_cell.angle_gamma   90.00
#
_symmetry.space_group_name_H-M   'P 1'
#
loop_
_entity.id
_entity.type
_entity.pdbx_description
1 polymer ?
#
loop_
_entity_poly.entity_id
_entity_poly.type
_entity_poly.pdbx_seq_one_letter_code
_entity_poly.pdbx_strand_id
1 'polypeptide(L)'
;MKQYYKAALLRYWVVVPFLLWLVATEEQLAAGAVAGAAAESSSTWGGQGQLQLPLWVRPGDRRLLGMSVAGMAVDAVVAADGTGQYTTIKQAVKAAEADTSGRRYTIHVKAGKYVEDVEIWRPNITMIGDGIGRTIISGMKSKNKNRGTACTGTLNVQKDGFIARELTVENTAGPQAMQAAAVVVKSDRAVFFRECVISGTIDFVWGEATAVFQMCHLLVRRPLEGSHNTITAQGRNHSEPVVARSGFVFQECNVSTKEDLRGVDTYLGRPWHPDSRVIFMSSYLDGNVVNPKGWVAWRINNATDERSTASTVYYAEYNNTGAGANVTQRVNWHGFHLLAPHEVRNFTVDSFIDGGSWLPETNVPYHLDLDLGL
;
A
#
# COMPACT_ATOMS: atom_id res chain seq x y z
N MET A 1 -3.47 61.06 15.56
CA MET A 1 -2.37 61.63 16.32
C MET A 1 -1.31 60.52 16.36
N LYS A 2 -0.34 60.57 15.45
CA LYS A 2 1.01 61.10 15.62
C LYS A 2 1.76 60.31 16.73
N GLN A 3 2.72 59.50 16.23
CA GLN A 3 4.18 59.69 16.28
C GLN A 3 4.75 59.09 17.57
N TYR A 4 5.76 58.24 17.56
CA TYR A 4 7.21 58.43 17.26
C TYR A 4 7.84 57.05 17.00
N TYR A 5 8.47 56.72 16.01
CA TYR A 5 9.73 56.96 15.29
C TYR A 5 11.03 56.81 16.11
N LYS A 6 11.93 55.97 15.49
CA LYS A 6 13.39 56.00 15.38
C LYS A 6 14.16 55.47 16.58
N ALA A 7 14.92 54.47 16.38
CA ALA A 7 16.18 54.26 15.67
C ALA A 7 17.37 54.14 16.63
N ALA A 8 18.13 53.11 16.52
CA ALA A 8 19.58 53.15 16.63
C ALA A 8 20.22 51.91 16.03
N LEU A 9 20.79 52.10 14.85
CA LEU A 9 21.89 51.35 14.30
C LEU A 9 23.17 51.73 15.04
N LEU A 10 24.05 50.82 15.33
CA LEU A 10 25.52 50.94 15.22
C LEU A 10 26.16 49.62 15.68
N ARG A 11 26.71 48.90 14.69
CA ARG A 11 28.14 48.69 14.46
C ARG A 11 28.86 47.87 15.54
N TYR A 12 29.35 46.72 15.17
CA TYR A 12 30.80 46.47 15.17
C TYR A 12 31.14 45.31 14.21
N TRP A 13 31.86 45.66 13.19
CA TRP A 13 32.75 44.82 12.42
C TRP A 13 34.00 44.57 13.26
N VAL A 14 34.59 43.40 13.13
CA VAL A 14 36.04 43.13 13.07
C VAL A 14 36.25 41.64 13.30
N VAL A 15 36.61 40.98 12.30
CA VAL A 15 37.86 40.40 11.77
C VAL A 15 37.96 38.88 11.92
N VAL A 16 37.99 38.23 10.75
CA VAL A 16 38.60 36.93 10.48
C VAL A 16 40.14 37.11 10.56
N PRO A 17 40.90 36.15 11.06
CA PRO A 17 41.63 35.38 10.09
C PRO A 17 41.76 33.87 10.38
N PHE A 18 41.68 33.09 9.30
CA PHE A 18 42.60 32.05 8.85
C PHE A 18 43.47 31.34 9.89
N LEU A 19 43.34 30.03 9.91
CA LEU A 19 44.49 29.11 9.86
C LEU A 19 44.05 27.73 9.33
N LEU A 20 44.46 27.50 8.12
CA LEU A 20 44.76 26.21 7.51
C LEU A 20 45.95 25.58 8.21
N TRP A 21 45.96 24.29 8.31
CA TRP A 21 47.06 23.31 8.37
C TRP A 21 46.69 22.19 9.29
N LEU A 22 46.89 20.93 9.07
CA LEU A 22 47.65 20.12 8.13
C LEU A 22 47.11 18.68 8.13
N VAL A 23 47.29 18.04 7.02
CA VAL A 23 47.25 16.61 6.77
C VAL A 23 48.40 15.90 7.51
N ALA A 24 48.15 14.74 8.11
CA ALA A 24 49.13 13.66 8.23
C ALA A 24 48.35 12.42 8.72
N THR A 25 48.16 11.48 7.87
CA THR A 25 48.66 10.09 7.82
C THR A 25 49.29 9.57 9.11
N GLU A 26 48.77 8.44 9.61
CA GLU A 26 49.58 7.24 9.85
C GLU A 26 48.72 6.02 10.12
N GLU A 27 49.15 4.99 9.51
CA GLU A 27 48.77 3.63 9.43
C GLU A 27 49.02 2.83 10.72
N GLN A 28 48.23 1.79 10.85
CA GLN A 28 48.61 0.41 11.29
C GLN A 28 48.78 0.05 12.77
N LEU A 29 48.17 -1.09 13.00
CA LEU A 29 48.42 -2.19 13.97
C LEU A 29 47.39 -2.22 15.13
N ALA A 30 46.64 -3.26 15.40
CA ALA A 30 46.90 -4.69 15.32
C ALA A 30 45.60 -5.51 15.46
N ALA A 31 45.66 -6.72 14.99
CA ALA A 31 44.67 -7.77 15.00
C ALA A 31 44.20 -8.20 16.41
N GLY A 32 42.94 -8.60 16.49
CA GLY A 32 42.36 -9.29 17.61
C GLY A 32 40.95 -9.77 17.30
N ALA A 33 40.84 -11.01 16.87
CA ALA A 33 39.61 -11.67 16.48
C ALA A 33 38.62 -11.82 17.65
N VAL A 34 37.32 -11.47 17.41
CA VAL A 34 36.19 -12.25 17.93
C VAL A 34 35.10 -12.23 16.85
N ALA A 35 34.80 -13.42 16.34
CA ALA A 35 33.73 -13.68 15.42
C ALA A 35 32.38 -13.51 16.12
N GLY A 36 31.56 -12.61 15.60
CA GLY A 36 30.15 -12.51 15.94
C GLY A 36 29.40 -12.20 14.65
N ALA A 37 28.73 -13.19 14.09
CA ALA A 37 27.99 -13.09 12.84
C ALA A 37 26.80 -12.15 13.01
N ALA A 38 26.94 -10.90 12.57
CA ALA A 38 25.83 -10.02 12.24
C ALA A 38 25.53 -10.21 10.76
N ALA A 39 24.39 -10.83 10.45
CA ALA A 39 23.89 -10.92 9.10
C ALA A 39 23.45 -9.54 8.65
N GLU A 40 24.31 -8.85 7.89
CA GLU A 40 23.94 -7.65 7.16
C GLU A 40 22.99 -8.00 6.02
N SER A 41 21.72 -7.61 6.14
CA SER A 41 20.77 -7.61 5.02
C SER A 41 20.94 -6.34 4.20
N SER A 42 21.95 -6.28 3.35
CA SER A 42 22.06 -5.24 2.32
C SER A 42 21.23 -5.65 1.10
N SER A 43 19.98 -5.14 1.00
CA SER A 43 19.20 -5.21 -0.25
C SER A 43 19.47 -3.97 -1.09
N THR A 44 20.49 -4.03 -1.93
CA THR A 44 20.72 -3.03 -2.98
C THR A 44 19.84 -3.34 -4.19
N TRP A 45 18.90 -2.46 -4.48
CA TRP A 45 18.17 -2.43 -5.73
C TRP A 45 18.93 -1.52 -6.71
N GLY A 46 19.78 -2.08 -7.54
CA GLY A 46 20.46 -1.35 -8.60
C GLY A 46 21.61 -2.18 -9.18
N GLY A 47 21.38 -2.86 -10.29
CA GLY A 47 22.38 -3.62 -11.03
C GLY A 47 21.74 -4.77 -11.81
N GLN A 48 22.11 -4.95 -13.07
CA GLN A 48 21.76 -6.10 -13.90
C GLN A 48 22.23 -7.40 -13.21
N GLY A 49 21.38 -7.98 -12.37
CA GLY A 49 21.59 -9.22 -11.67
C GLY A 49 20.23 -9.89 -11.48
N GLN A 50 20.16 -11.20 -11.63
CA GLN A 50 18.98 -12.01 -11.38
C GLN A 50 18.26 -11.51 -10.12
N LEU A 51 16.97 -11.16 -10.28
CA LEU A 51 16.08 -10.79 -9.19
C LEU A 51 16.13 -11.91 -8.13
N GLN A 52 16.88 -11.70 -7.06
CA GLN A 52 16.72 -12.53 -5.87
C GLN A 52 15.36 -12.23 -5.27
N LEU A 53 14.40 -13.10 -5.55
CA LEU A 53 13.07 -13.01 -4.99
C LEU A 53 13.17 -13.15 -3.46
N PRO A 54 12.40 -12.34 -2.70
CA PRO A 54 12.39 -12.41 -1.25
C PRO A 54 12.10 -13.82 -0.76
N LEU A 55 12.68 -14.20 0.38
CA LEU A 55 12.56 -15.55 0.97
C LEU A 55 11.11 -15.98 1.28
N TRP A 56 10.19 -15.03 1.40
CA TRP A 56 8.77 -15.29 1.65
C TRP A 56 8.00 -15.71 0.37
N VAL A 57 8.58 -15.55 -0.83
CA VAL A 57 7.98 -16.05 -2.09
C VAL A 57 8.22 -17.57 -2.17
N ARG A 58 7.15 -18.33 -2.16
CA ARG A 58 7.21 -19.81 -2.23
C ARG A 58 7.89 -20.26 -3.53
N PRO A 59 8.65 -21.39 -3.52
CA PRO A 59 9.33 -21.89 -4.73
C PRO A 59 8.40 -22.11 -5.93
N GLY A 60 7.14 -22.50 -5.70
CA GLY A 60 6.11 -22.66 -6.75
C GLY A 60 5.71 -21.34 -7.39
N ASP A 61 5.65 -20.27 -6.60
CA ASP A 61 5.22 -18.94 -7.04
C ASP A 61 6.29 -18.23 -7.87
N ARG A 62 7.57 -18.62 -7.70
CA ARG A 62 8.68 -18.10 -8.49
C ARG A 62 8.54 -18.35 -9.99
N ARG A 63 7.83 -19.41 -10.39
CA ARG A 63 7.51 -19.69 -11.79
C ARG A 63 6.44 -18.75 -12.33
N LEU A 64 5.49 -18.32 -11.50
CA LEU A 64 4.41 -17.42 -11.89
C LEU A 64 4.90 -15.97 -12.03
N LEU A 65 5.93 -15.57 -11.30
CA LEU A 65 6.57 -14.25 -11.37
C LEU A 65 7.31 -13.99 -12.70
N GLY A 66 7.49 -15.00 -13.53
CA GLY A 66 8.10 -14.88 -14.86
C GLY A 66 7.10 -14.92 -16.02
N MET A 67 5.79 -15.00 -15.75
CA MET A 67 4.78 -14.94 -16.80
C MET A 67 4.63 -13.49 -17.27
N SER A 68 5.46 -13.16 -18.26
CA SER A 68 5.43 -11.92 -19.02
C SER A 68 4.02 -11.63 -19.59
N VAL A 69 3.74 -10.37 -19.88
CA VAL A 69 2.59 -9.92 -20.70
C VAL A 69 2.58 -10.59 -22.08
N ALA A 70 3.67 -11.26 -22.46
CA ALA A 70 3.78 -12.06 -23.68
C ALA A 70 2.71 -13.16 -23.72
N GLY A 71 1.79 -13.03 -24.67
CA GLY A 71 0.66 -13.95 -24.85
C GLY A 71 -0.68 -13.44 -24.32
N MET A 72 -0.72 -12.29 -23.63
CA MET A 72 -1.98 -11.62 -23.26
C MET A 72 -2.43 -10.69 -24.39
N ALA A 73 -3.73 -10.69 -24.69
CA ALA A 73 -4.31 -9.68 -25.55
C ALA A 73 -4.31 -8.32 -24.81
N VAL A 74 -3.52 -7.37 -25.31
CA VAL A 74 -3.39 -6.02 -24.77
C VAL A 74 -4.12 -5.04 -25.70
N ASP A 75 -5.03 -4.25 -25.13
CA ASP A 75 -5.82 -3.26 -25.87
C ASP A 75 -5.11 -1.91 -25.98
N ALA A 76 -4.33 -1.56 -24.96
CA ALA A 76 -3.58 -0.30 -24.91
C ALA A 76 -2.21 -0.50 -24.26
N VAL A 77 -1.18 0.13 -24.84
CA VAL A 77 0.17 0.18 -24.31
C VAL A 77 0.50 1.61 -23.91
N VAL A 78 0.84 1.80 -22.65
CA VAL A 78 1.29 3.08 -22.11
C VAL A 78 2.81 3.04 -21.93
N ALA A 79 3.51 4.03 -22.47
CA ALA A 79 4.94 4.18 -22.28
C ALA A 79 5.32 5.66 -22.20
N ALA A 80 5.92 6.07 -21.08
CA ALA A 80 6.30 7.48 -20.84
C ALA A 80 7.32 8.01 -21.86
N ASP A 81 8.09 7.13 -22.47
CA ASP A 81 9.09 7.44 -23.51
C ASP A 81 8.51 7.58 -24.92
N GLY A 82 7.20 7.46 -25.09
CA GLY A 82 6.51 7.55 -26.37
C GLY A 82 6.55 6.27 -27.22
N THR A 83 7.11 5.17 -26.75
CA THR A 83 7.14 3.88 -27.48
C THR A 83 5.84 3.09 -27.40
N GLY A 84 4.84 3.59 -26.66
CA GLY A 84 3.49 3.05 -26.56
C GLY A 84 2.49 3.83 -27.41
N GLN A 85 1.22 3.36 -27.40
CA GLN A 85 0.10 4.09 -28.02
C GLN A 85 -0.23 5.38 -27.21
N TYR A 86 0.04 5.36 -25.93
CA TYR A 86 -0.22 6.46 -25.00
C TYR A 86 1.01 6.76 -24.16
N THR A 87 1.21 8.03 -23.82
CA THR A 87 2.31 8.45 -22.93
C THR A 87 1.87 8.57 -21.47
N THR A 88 0.56 8.59 -21.21
CA THR A 88 0.00 8.67 -19.87
C THR A 88 -1.06 7.59 -19.62
N ILE A 89 -1.19 7.15 -18.39
CA ILE A 89 -2.19 6.15 -18.00
C ILE A 89 -3.60 6.73 -18.18
N LYS A 90 -3.81 8.01 -17.88
CA LYS A 90 -5.08 8.71 -18.07
C LYS A 90 -5.57 8.65 -19.53
N GLN A 91 -4.68 8.79 -20.50
CA GLN A 91 -5.05 8.69 -21.90
C GLN A 91 -5.56 7.28 -22.26
N ALA A 92 -4.88 6.22 -21.78
CA ALA A 92 -5.30 4.85 -22.01
C ALA A 92 -6.64 4.53 -21.29
N VAL A 93 -6.82 5.01 -20.07
CA VAL A 93 -8.10 4.86 -19.32
C VAL A 93 -9.23 5.57 -20.06
N LYS A 94 -9.02 6.79 -20.55
CA LYS A 94 -10.01 7.51 -21.34
C LYS A 94 -10.37 6.77 -22.64
N ALA A 95 -9.39 6.16 -23.30
CA ALA A 95 -9.64 5.32 -24.47
C ALA A 95 -10.45 4.07 -24.10
N ALA A 96 -10.14 3.44 -22.98
CA ALA A 96 -10.93 2.33 -22.46
C ALA A 96 -12.38 2.74 -22.16
N GLU A 97 -12.61 3.92 -21.57
CA GLU A 97 -13.97 4.44 -21.30
C GLU A 97 -14.79 4.68 -22.57
N ALA A 98 -14.15 4.98 -23.67
CA ALA A 98 -14.78 5.12 -24.98
C ALA A 98 -15.13 3.78 -25.63
N ASP A 99 -14.57 2.65 -25.17
CA ASP A 99 -14.90 1.32 -25.65
C ASP A 99 -16.20 0.81 -25.02
N THR A 100 -17.25 0.74 -25.83
CA THR A 100 -18.59 0.30 -25.43
C THR A 100 -18.82 -1.21 -25.58
N SER A 101 -17.81 -2.01 -25.90
CA SER A 101 -17.94 -3.44 -26.13
C SER A 101 -18.38 -4.24 -24.91
N GLY A 102 -18.22 -3.70 -23.72
CA GLY A 102 -18.51 -4.39 -22.44
C GLY A 102 -17.48 -5.48 -22.07
N ARG A 103 -16.58 -5.85 -22.97
CA ARG A 103 -15.51 -6.80 -22.69
C ARG A 103 -14.46 -6.23 -21.74
N ARG A 104 -13.65 -7.10 -21.17
CA ARG A 104 -12.46 -6.68 -20.41
C ARG A 104 -11.49 -5.90 -21.28
N TYR A 105 -10.96 -4.81 -20.76
CA TYR A 105 -9.98 -3.96 -21.45
C TYR A 105 -8.64 -4.03 -20.72
N THR A 106 -7.60 -4.48 -21.41
CA THR A 106 -6.28 -4.69 -20.84
C THR A 106 -5.32 -3.56 -21.20
N ILE A 107 -4.80 -2.87 -20.20
CA ILE A 107 -3.83 -1.78 -20.31
C ILE A 107 -2.47 -2.31 -19.83
N HIS A 108 -1.49 -2.36 -20.70
CA HIS A 108 -0.10 -2.62 -20.34
C HIS A 108 0.62 -1.29 -20.10
N VAL A 109 1.11 -1.08 -18.89
CA VAL A 109 1.87 0.11 -18.51
C VAL A 109 3.35 -0.26 -18.41
N LYS A 110 4.14 0.18 -19.38
CA LYS A 110 5.58 -0.09 -19.42
C LYS A 110 6.31 0.54 -18.22
N ALA A 111 7.52 0.06 -17.98
CA ALA A 111 8.40 0.60 -16.95
C ALA A 111 8.54 2.13 -17.10
N GLY A 112 8.40 2.83 -15.98
CA GLY A 112 8.46 4.28 -15.89
C GLY A 112 7.76 4.81 -14.65
N LYS A 113 8.00 6.09 -14.33
CA LYS A 113 7.29 6.80 -13.27
C LYS A 113 6.25 7.72 -13.87
N TYR A 114 4.98 7.42 -13.60
CA TYR A 114 3.81 8.14 -14.06
C TYR A 114 3.28 9.01 -12.92
N VAL A 115 3.53 10.32 -12.99
CA VAL A 115 3.08 11.28 -11.96
C VAL A 115 1.66 11.70 -12.30
N GLU A 116 0.71 10.86 -11.89
CA GLU A 116 -0.71 10.98 -12.24
C GLU A 116 -1.61 10.54 -11.08
N ASP A 117 -2.81 11.12 -10.99
CA ASP A 117 -3.90 10.56 -10.19
C ASP A 117 -4.87 9.88 -11.16
N VAL A 118 -4.91 8.57 -11.14
CA VAL A 118 -5.68 7.75 -12.09
C VAL A 118 -7.05 7.42 -11.51
N GLU A 119 -8.11 7.66 -12.27
CA GLU A 119 -9.50 7.33 -11.90
C GLU A 119 -10.08 6.32 -12.89
N ILE A 120 -10.64 5.23 -12.39
CA ILE A 120 -11.21 4.13 -13.19
C ILE A 120 -12.73 4.17 -13.07
N TRP A 121 -13.40 4.64 -14.10
CA TRP A 121 -14.87 4.73 -14.18
C TRP A 121 -15.48 3.67 -15.11
N ARG A 122 -14.68 2.86 -15.79
CA ARG A 122 -15.11 1.74 -16.62
C ARG A 122 -14.95 0.43 -15.87
N PRO A 123 -15.96 -0.49 -15.89
CA PRO A 123 -15.80 -1.82 -15.35
C PRO A 123 -14.85 -2.68 -16.20
N ASN A 124 -14.35 -3.77 -15.62
CA ASN A 124 -13.56 -4.78 -16.29
C ASN A 124 -12.27 -4.23 -16.94
N ILE A 125 -11.53 -3.37 -16.23
CA ILE A 125 -10.18 -2.98 -16.63
C ILE A 125 -9.14 -3.89 -15.95
N THR A 126 -8.18 -4.38 -16.74
CA THR A 126 -6.95 -4.99 -16.24
C THR A 126 -5.79 -4.04 -16.52
N MET A 127 -5.04 -3.65 -15.50
CA MET A 127 -3.84 -2.82 -15.60
C MET A 127 -2.62 -3.62 -15.15
N ILE A 128 -1.67 -3.83 -16.07
CA ILE A 128 -0.48 -4.66 -15.83
C ILE A 128 0.76 -3.81 -16.04
N GLY A 129 1.65 -3.81 -15.03
CA GLY A 129 2.96 -3.16 -15.12
C GLY A 129 4.06 -4.11 -15.61
N ASP A 130 5.24 -3.55 -15.84
CA ASP A 130 6.48 -4.30 -16.11
C ASP A 130 7.18 -4.81 -14.85
N GLY A 131 6.54 -4.66 -13.69
CA GLY A 131 7.05 -5.13 -12.40
C GLY A 131 7.01 -4.06 -11.31
N ILE A 132 6.98 -4.53 -10.06
CA ILE A 132 7.05 -3.66 -8.87
C ILE A 132 8.36 -2.88 -8.86
N GLY A 133 8.31 -1.57 -8.55
CA GLY A 133 9.46 -0.67 -8.58
C GLY A 133 9.92 -0.26 -9.98
N ARG A 134 9.39 -0.89 -11.03
CA ARG A 134 9.67 -0.53 -12.44
C ARG A 134 8.54 0.30 -13.05
N THR A 135 7.29 -0.13 -12.88
CA THR A 135 6.11 0.66 -13.23
C THR A 135 5.57 1.31 -11.96
N ILE A 136 5.63 2.64 -11.88
CA ILE A 136 5.27 3.39 -10.68
C ILE A 136 4.22 4.44 -11.03
N ILE A 137 3.06 4.34 -10.39
CA ILE A 137 2.01 5.38 -10.40
C ILE A 137 2.19 6.21 -9.14
N SER A 138 2.47 7.50 -9.28
CA SER A 138 2.86 8.38 -8.18
C SER A 138 1.94 9.60 -8.13
N GLY A 139 1.21 9.77 -7.03
CA GLY A 139 0.36 10.94 -6.78
C GLY A 139 0.85 11.77 -5.60
N MET A 140 0.25 12.95 -5.44
CA MET A 140 0.55 13.87 -4.34
C MET A 140 -0.68 14.61 -3.79
N LYS A 141 -1.87 14.12 -4.06
CA LYS A 141 -3.10 14.68 -3.47
C LYS A 141 -3.17 14.37 -1.99
N SER A 142 -3.69 15.30 -1.19
CA SER A 142 -3.80 15.15 0.24
C SER A 142 -5.00 15.89 0.82
N LYS A 143 -5.35 15.55 2.06
CA LYS A 143 -6.49 16.14 2.77
C LYS A 143 -6.27 17.63 3.09
N ASN A 144 -5.05 18.10 3.26
CA ASN A 144 -4.73 19.50 3.63
C ASN A 144 -5.24 20.56 2.67
N LYS A 145 -5.66 20.20 1.47
CA LYS A 145 -6.18 21.15 0.47
C LYS A 145 -7.71 21.14 0.39
N ASN A 146 -8.40 21.01 1.53
CA ASN A 146 -9.87 20.94 1.65
C ASN A 146 -10.51 19.78 0.86
N ARG A 147 -9.79 18.68 0.67
CA ARG A 147 -10.29 17.47 0.04
C ARG A 147 -10.55 16.41 1.12
N GLY A 148 -11.67 15.72 1.04
CA GLY A 148 -11.88 14.51 1.84
C GLY A 148 -10.86 13.43 1.46
N THR A 149 -10.55 12.49 2.35
CA THR A 149 -9.61 11.38 2.08
C THR A 149 -9.98 10.62 0.80
N ALA A 150 -11.26 10.46 0.53
CA ALA A 150 -11.80 9.86 -0.69
C ALA A 150 -11.29 10.48 -2.00
N CYS A 151 -10.90 11.76 -1.98
CA CYS A 151 -10.44 12.48 -3.17
C CYS A 151 -8.91 12.54 -3.29
N THR A 152 -8.18 11.85 -2.41
CA THR A 152 -6.71 11.93 -2.35
C THR A 152 -6.01 10.78 -3.04
N GLY A 153 -6.74 9.75 -3.46
CA GLY A 153 -6.16 8.55 -4.06
C GLY A 153 -5.31 8.84 -5.29
N THR A 154 -4.15 8.18 -5.34
CA THR A 154 -3.33 8.13 -6.55
C THR A 154 -3.99 7.24 -7.60
N LEU A 155 -4.46 6.06 -7.19
CA LEU A 155 -5.30 5.18 -8.00
C LEU A 155 -6.70 5.08 -7.35
N ASN A 156 -7.72 5.51 -8.09
CA ASN A 156 -9.10 5.54 -7.65
C ASN A 156 -9.93 4.58 -8.49
N VAL A 157 -10.38 3.48 -7.91
CA VAL A 157 -11.19 2.47 -8.58
C VAL A 157 -12.65 2.66 -8.19
N GLN A 158 -13.50 3.00 -9.16
CA GLN A 158 -14.92 3.33 -8.95
C GLN A 158 -15.86 2.29 -9.58
N LYS A 159 -15.34 1.27 -10.26
CA LYS A 159 -16.12 0.25 -10.97
C LYS A 159 -15.58 -1.15 -10.77
N ASP A 160 -16.45 -2.11 -10.98
CA ASP A 160 -16.25 -3.54 -10.74
C ASP A 160 -15.27 -4.20 -11.71
N GLY A 161 -14.73 -5.33 -11.29
CA GLY A 161 -13.90 -6.17 -12.13
C GLY A 161 -12.52 -5.59 -12.45
N PHE A 162 -12.06 -4.58 -11.68
CA PHE A 162 -10.72 -4.03 -11.86
C PHE A 162 -9.65 -5.01 -11.37
N ILE A 163 -8.59 -5.12 -12.15
CA ILE A 163 -7.38 -5.88 -11.78
C ILE A 163 -6.17 -4.94 -11.90
N ALA A 164 -5.32 -4.93 -10.89
CA ALA A 164 -3.97 -4.37 -10.95
C ALA A 164 -2.94 -5.48 -10.71
N ARG A 165 -1.90 -5.52 -11.54
CA ARG A 165 -0.82 -6.50 -11.42
C ARG A 165 0.56 -5.88 -11.69
N GLU A 166 1.56 -6.29 -10.89
CA GLU A 166 2.98 -5.99 -11.13
C GLU A 166 3.29 -4.50 -11.27
N LEU A 167 2.68 -3.67 -10.43
CA LEU A 167 2.92 -2.23 -10.41
C LEU A 167 3.05 -1.67 -8.99
N THR A 168 3.60 -0.48 -8.90
CA THR A 168 3.70 0.28 -7.65
C THR A 168 2.73 1.45 -7.68
N VAL A 169 1.93 1.61 -6.63
CA VAL A 169 1.10 2.79 -6.39
C VAL A 169 1.58 3.47 -5.13
N GLU A 170 2.01 4.72 -5.25
CA GLU A 170 2.46 5.51 -4.11
C GLU A 170 1.79 6.87 -4.05
N ASN A 171 1.54 7.36 -2.85
CA ASN A 171 1.22 8.77 -2.64
C ASN A 171 2.42 9.45 -1.96
N THR A 172 2.93 10.48 -2.60
CA THR A 172 4.16 11.20 -2.22
C THR A 172 3.87 12.60 -1.68
N ALA A 173 2.66 12.87 -1.19
CA ALA A 173 2.28 14.17 -0.64
C ALA A 173 3.15 14.62 0.56
N GLY A 174 3.81 13.67 1.20
CA GLY A 174 4.70 13.92 2.34
C GLY A 174 3.99 13.94 3.70
N PRO A 175 4.77 13.90 4.79
CA PRO A 175 4.23 13.74 6.14
C PRO A 175 3.33 14.89 6.59
N GLN A 176 3.59 16.14 6.17
CA GLN A 176 2.77 17.33 6.52
C GLN A 176 1.40 17.32 5.86
N ALA A 177 1.17 16.45 4.91
CA ALA A 177 -0.06 16.41 4.12
C ALA A 177 -1.23 15.70 4.80
N MET A 178 -1.04 15.10 5.97
CA MET A 178 -2.01 14.28 6.69
C MET A 178 -2.43 13.06 5.87
N GLN A 179 -3.75 12.71 5.84
CA GLN A 179 -4.24 11.58 5.03
C GLN A 179 -3.99 11.86 3.53
N ALA A 180 -3.37 10.87 2.89
CA ALA A 180 -3.02 10.91 1.49
C ALA A 180 -3.04 9.46 0.96
N ALA A 181 -4.19 9.02 0.47
CA ALA A 181 -4.38 7.64 0.05
C ALA A 181 -3.57 7.33 -1.21
N ALA A 182 -2.92 6.17 -1.24
CA ALA A 182 -2.34 5.63 -2.45
C ALA A 182 -3.44 4.97 -3.31
N VAL A 183 -4.27 4.13 -2.68
CA VAL A 183 -5.36 3.43 -3.35
C VAL A 183 -6.68 3.75 -2.68
N VAL A 184 -7.65 4.17 -3.49
CA VAL A 184 -9.05 4.36 -3.12
C VAL A 184 -9.91 3.39 -3.92
N VAL A 185 -10.71 2.55 -3.25
CA VAL A 185 -11.55 1.55 -3.90
C VAL A 185 -13.00 1.72 -3.45
N LYS A 186 -13.88 2.04 -4.40
CA LYS A 186 -15.31 2.29 -4.17
C LYS A 186 -16.20 1.48 -5.12
N SER A 187 -15.83 0.26 -5.37
CA SER A 187 -16.53 -0.64 -6.28
C SER A 187 -17.54 -1.48 -5.51
N ASP A 188 -18.67 -1.75 -6.10
CA ASP A 188 -19.75 -2.55 -5.50
C ASP A 188 -19.40 -4.05 -5.46
N ARG A 189 -18.52 -4.50 -6.35
CA ARG A 189 -18.10 -5.89 -6.49
C ARG A 189 -16.58 -6.01 -6.55
N ALA A 190 -16.14 -7.19 -6.97
CA ALA A 190 -14.78 -7.66 -6.95
C ALA A 190 -13.73 -6.71 -7.57
N VAL A 191 -12.71 -6.40 -6.77
CA VAL A 191 -11.47 -5.75 -7.20
C VAL A 191 -10.31 -6.63 -6.76
N PHE A 192 -9.33 -6.81 -7.65
CA PHE A 192 -8.21 -7.70 -7.39
C PHE A 192 -6.87 -7.01 -7.65
N PHE A 193 -6.02 -7.01 -6.62
CA PHE A 193 -4.63 -6.55 -6.72
C PHE A 193 -3.71 -7.75 -6.56
N ARG A 194 -2.80 -7.94 -7.50
CA ARG A 194 -1.83 -9.04 -7.50
C ARG A 194 -0.42 -8.52 -7.65
N GLU A 195 0.48 -8.93 -6.75
CA GLU A 195 1.92 -8.60 -6.87
C GLU A 195 2.15 -7.10 -7.07
N CYS A 196 1.47 -6.27 -6.26
CA CYS A 196 1.60 -4.82 -6.29
C CYS A 196 2.35 -4.30 -5.05
N VAL A 197 3.02 -3.16 -5.19
CA VAL A 197 3.45 -2.36 -4.03
C VAL A 197 2.47 -1.21 -3.85
N ILE A 198 1.95 -1.06 -2.64
CA ILE A 198 1.10 0.07 -2.25
C ILE A 198 1.79 0.79 -1.10
N SER A 199 2.09 2.07 -1.27
CA SER A 199 2.94 2.81 -0.33
C SER A 199 2.32 4.11 0.14
N GLY A 200 2.34 4.32 1.46
CA GLY A 200 1.79 5.52 2.08
C GLY A 200 1.97 5.58 3.59
N THR A 201 1.23 6.48 4.25
CA THR A 201 1.29 6.72 5.69
C THR A 201 -0.06 6.43 6.37
N ILE A 202 -1.00 7.38 6.32
CA ILE A 202 -2.28 7.30 7.04
C ILE A 202 -3.39 6.98 6.04
N ASP A 203 -4.13 5.87 6.28
CA ASP A 203 -5.27 5.45 5.47
C ASP A 203 -4.90 5.27 3.98
N PHE A 204 -3.74 4.69 3.71
CA PHE A 204 -3.26 4.66 2.33
C PHE A 204 -3.95 3.61 1.45
N VAL A 205 -4.69 2.66 2.04
CA VAL A 205 -5.70 1.82 1.37
C VAL A 205 -7.06 2.17 1.95
N TRP A 206 -7.85 2.90 1.17
CA TRP A 206 -9.10 3.48 1.62
C TRP A 206 -10.28 3.08 0.75
N GLY A 207 -11.47 2.94 1.32
CA GLY A 207 -12.72 2.78 0.55
C GLY A 207 -13.71 1.76 1.09
N GLU A 208 -14.69 1.41 0.25
CA GLU A 208 -15.87 0.63 0.59
C GLU A 208 -15.99 -0.67 -0.22
N ALA A 209 -15.06 -0.95 -1.12
CA ALA A 209 -15.14 -2.07 -2.05
C ALA A 209 -15.03 -3.45 -1.39
N THR A 210 -15.44 -4.48 -2.14
CA THR A 210 -15.05 -5.86 -1.95
C THR A 210 -13.75 -6.09 -2.71
N ALA A 211 -12.61 -6.07 -2.01
CA ALA A 211 -11.29 -6.11 -2.63
C ALA A 211 -10.38 -7.16 -2.00
N VAL A 212 -9.64 -7.88 -2.86
CA VAL A 212 -8.57 -8.78 -2.45
C VAL A 212 -7.23 -8.24 -2.94
N PHE A 213 -6.29 -8.17 -2.01
CA PHE A 213 -4.88 -7.87 -2.25
C PHE A 213 -4.11 -9.16 -2.02
N GLN A 214 -3.56 -9.74 -3.08
CA GLN A 214 -2.86 -11.01 -3.01
C GLN A 214 -1.39 -10.83 -3.39
N MET A 215 -0.49 -11.32 -2.53
CA MET A 215 0.96 -11.19 -2.69
C MET A 215 1.42 -9.73 -2.88
N CYS A 216 0.72 -8.79 -2.25
CA CYS A 216 1.08 -7.37 -2.33
C CYS A 216 2.02 -6.95 -1.21
N HIS A 217 2.82 -5.92 -1.47
CA HIS A 217 3.63 -5.24 -0.46
C HIS A 217 2.92 -3.98 0.01
N LEU A 218 2.63 -3.90 1.29
CA LEU A 218 2.14 -2.70 1.96
C LEU A 218 3.36 -2.00 2.58
N LEU A 219 3.92 -1.05 1.83
CA LEU A 219 5.15 -0.37 2.19
C LEU A 219 4.85 0.90 2.98
N VAL A 220 5.00 0.80 4.30
CA VAL A 220 4.70 1.88 5.23
C VAL A 220 5.79 2.94 5.19
N ARG A 221 5.42 4.20 5.14
CA ARG A 221 6.32 5.36 5.15
C ARG A 221 6.26 6.10 6.48
N ARG A 222 7.27 6.93 6.75
CA ARG A 222 7.31 7.73 7.96
C ARG A 222 6.27 8.85 7.91
N PRO A 223 5.33 8.94 8.88
CA PRO A 223 4.34 10.01 8.96
C PRO A 223 4.95 11.27 9.62
N LEU A 224 4.13 12.31 9.79
CA LEU A 224 4.51 13.47 10.59
C LEU A 224 4.82 13.05 12.03
N GLU A 225 5.80 13.68 12.63
CA GLU A 225 6.16 13.48 14.03
C GLU A 225 4.93 13.64 14.95
N GLY A 226 4.77 12.73 15.92
CA GLY A 226 3.60 12.67 16.79
C GLY A 226 2.35 12.09 16.17
N SER A 227 2.39 11.70 14.88
CA SER A 227 1.31 10.98 14.21
C SER A 227 1.56 9.47 14.22
N HIS A 228 0.52 8.69 13.91
CA HIS A 228 0.61 7.25 13.71
C HIS A 228 0.19 6.89 12.28
N ASN A 229 0.61 5.74 11.81
CA ASN A 229 0.19 5.18 10.55
C ASN A 229 -1.04 4.28 10.71
N THR A 230 -1.86 4.25 9.68
CA THR A 230 -2.91 3.25 9.46
C THR A 230 -2.86 2.74 8.03
N ILE A 231 -2.73 1.43 7.84
CA ILE A 231 -2.64 0.85 6.50
C ILE A 231 -4.00 0.99 5.83
N THR A 232 -5.06 0.59 6.52
CA THR A 232 -6.41 0.57 5.94
C THR A 232 -7.37 1.51 6.67
N ALA A 233 -8.31 2.07 5.91
CA ALA A 233 -9.53 2.71 6.40
C ALA A 233 -10.69 2.23 5.54
N GLN A 234 -11.28 1.09 5.91
CA GLN A 234 -12.37 0.47 5.19
C GLN A 234 -13.72 0.99 5.71
N GLY A 235 -14.69 1.14 4.82
CA GLY A 235 -15.93 1.85 5.09
C GLY A 235 -17.21 1.04 4.87
N ARG A 236 -17.23 -0.26 5.16
CA ARG A 236 -18.46 -1.05 5.11
C ARG A 236 -19.52 -0.45 6.01
N ASN A 237 -20.74 -0.38 5.48
CA ASN A 237 -21.92 0.11 6.18
C ASN A 237 -23.11 -0.81 5.91
N HIS A 238 -23.67 -1.46 6.95
CA HIS A 238 -24.80 -2.35 6.82
C HIS A 238 -26.09 -1.67 6.31
N SER A 239 -26.22 -0.37 6.55
CA SER A 239 -27.38 0.39 6.12
C SER A 239 -27.46 0.58 4.61
N GLU A 240 -26.34 0.30 3.90
CA GLU A 240 -26.24 0.42 2.46
C GLU A 240 -26.11 -0.98 1.84
N PRO A 241 -27.17 -1.53 1.20
CA PRO A 241 -27.17 -2.91 0.68
C PRO A 241 -26.02 -3.22 -0.28
N VAL A 242 -25.57 -2.22 -1.05
CA VAL A 242 -24.49 -2.35 -2.03
C VAL A 242 -23.16 -2.65 -1.34
N VAL A 243 -22.86 -1.96 -0.23
CA VAL A 243 -21.60 -2.09 0.50
C VAL A 243 -21.66 -3.11 1.65
N ALA A 244 -22.83 -3.71 1.90
CA ALA A 244 -23.00 -4.66 3.00
C ALA A 244 -22.09 -5.90 2.91
N ARG A 245 -21.67 -6.29 1.71
CA ARG A 245 -20.74 -7.39 1.46
C ARG A 245 -19.27 -6.94 1.40
N SER A 246 -19.01 -5.64 1.38
CA SER A 246 -17.66 -5.09 1.19
C SER A 246 -16.69 -5.48 2.30
N GLY A 247 -15.42 -5.32 2.01
CA GLY A 247 -14.31 -5.60 2.91
C GLY A 247 -12.99 -5.64 2.15
N PHE A 248 -11.90 -5.52 2.88
CA PHE A 248 -10.55 -5.69 2.33
C PHE A 248 -9.93 -6.97 2.87
N VAL A 249 -9.43 -7.79 1.97
CA VAL A 249 -8.69 -9.01 2.30
C VAL A 249 -7.26 -8.88 1.79
N PHE A 250 -6.31 -9.09 2.69
CA PHE A 250 -4.87 -9.12 2.40
C PHE A 250 -4.39 -10.56 2.57
N GLN A 251 -4.22 -11.25 1.46
CA GLN A 251 -3.78 -12.64 1.41
C GLN A 251 -2.32 -12.72 0.97
N GLU A 252 -1.50 -13.41 1.75
CA GLU A 252 -0.07 -13.63 1.42
C GLU A 252 0.69 -12.31 1.16
N CYS A 253 0.29 -11.25 1.83
CA CYS A 253 0.89 -9.93 1.70
C CYS A 253 2.11 -9.75 2.62
N ASN A 254 2.89 -8.71 2.36
CA ASN A 254 4.02 -8.31 3.19
C ASN A 254 3.80 -6.88 3.69
N VAL A 255 3.75 -6.70 5.02
CA VAL A 255 3.73 -5.37 5.66
C VAL A 255 5.14 -5.06 6.15
N SER A 256 5.76 -4.06 5.57
CA SER A 256 7.15 -3.69 5.88
C SER A 256 7.42 -2.20 5.65
N THR A 257 8.62 -1.76 5.91
CA THR A 257 9.11 -0.40 5.65
C THR A 257 10.52 -0.42 5.06
N LYS A 258 10.88 0.67 4.39
CA LYS A 258 12.27 1.00 4.03
C LYS A 258 12.77 2.23 4.79
N GLU A 259 11.96 2.79 5.67
CA GLU A 259 12.25 3.99 6.44
C GLU A 259 12.38 3.65 7.93
N ASP A 260 13.08 4.48 8.68
CA ASP A 260 13.14 4.33 10.13
C ASP A 260 11.81 4.74 10.75
N LEU A 261 11.07 3.78 11.28
CA LEU A 261 9.79 3.97 11.98
C LEU A 261 9.92 3.90 13.51
N ARG A 262 11.12 3.97 14.08
CA ARG A 262 11.26 3.98 15.55
C ARG A 262 10.47 5.13 16.16
N GLY A 263 9.66 4.80 17.18
CA GLY A 263 8.76 5.75 17.84
C GLY A 263 7.49 6.09 17.05
N VAL A 264 7.20 5.37 15.95
CA VAL A 264 5.99 5.54 15.16
C VAL A 264 5.11 4.32 15.32
N ASP A 265 3.91 4.50 15.83
CA ASP A 265 2.90 3.45 15.84
C ASP A 265 2.31 3.24 14.44
N THR A 266 2.23 2.00 14.01
CA THR A 266 1.57 1.62 12.76
C THR A 266 0.51 0.55 13.03
N TYR A 267 -0.70 0.79 12.59
CA TYR A 267 -1.83 -0.12 12.75
C TYR A 267 -2.25 -0.72 11.41
N LEU A 268 -2.72 -1.96 11.42
CA LEU A 268 -3.26 -2.66 10.24
C LEU A 268 -4.47 -1.92 9.67
N GLY A 269 -5.23 -1.25 10.53
CA GLY A 269 -6.32 -0.42 10.08
C GLY A 269 -7.11 0.26 11.20
N ARG A 270 -8.02 1.12 10.75
CA ARG A 270 -9.04 1.74 11.58
C ARG A 270 -10.39 1.80 10.86
N PRO A 271 -11.54 1.71 11.57
CA PRO A 271 -12.85 1.69 10.93
C PRO A 271 -13.28 3.08 10.49
N TRP A 272 -13.40 3.32 9.18
CA TRP A 272 -13.99 4.56 8.68
C TRP A 272 -15.51 4.59 8.91
N HIS A 273 -16.17 3.43 8.82
CA HIS A 273 -17.57 3.23 9.22
C HIS A 273 -17.70 2.10 10.26
N PRO A 274 -18.79 2.09 11.05
CA PRO A 274 -18.93 1.16 12.19
C PRO A 274 -18.77 -0.31 11.84
N ASP A 275 -19.18 -0.73 10.64
CA ASP A 275 -19.19 -2.13 10.22
C ASP A 275 -17.97 -2.52 9.38
N SER A 276 -16.92 -1.70 9.40
CA SER A 276 -15.68 -1.90 8.67
C SER A 276 -15.19 -3.34 8.75
N ARG A 277 -14.75 -3.91 7.61
CA ARG A 277 -14.27 -5.28 7.51
C ARG A 277 -12.89 -5.34 6.88
N VAL A 278 -11.91 -5.86 7.63
CA VAL A 278 -10.55 -6.06 7.11
C VAL A 278 -9.99 -7.38 7.63
N ILE A 279 -9.42 -8.17 6.73
CA ILE A 279 -8.81 -9.46 7.04
C ILE A 279 -7.37 -9.47 6.56
N PHE A 280 -6.43 -9.87 7.43
CA PHE A 280 -5.06 -10.22 7.07
C PHE A 280 -4.87 -11.72 7.26
N MET A 281 -4.53 -12.44 6.19
CA MET A 281 -4.35 -13.88 6.24
C MET A 281 -3.08 -14.34 5.52
N SER A 282 -2.37 -15.29 6.13
CA SER A 282 -1.11 -15.87 5.64
C SER A 282 -0.07 -14.82 5.22
N SER A 283 -0.09 -13.66 5.86
CA SER A 283 0.71 -12.49 5.53
C SER A 283 1.91 -12.36 6.47
N TYR A 284 3.00 -11.76 5.99
CA TYR A 284 4.14 -11.40 6.82
C TYR A 284 3.93 -9.99 7.40
N LEU A 285 3.99 -9.88 8.72
CA LEU A 285 3.85 -8.63 9.46
C LEU A 285 5.18 -8.32 10.18
N ASP A 286 5.86 -7.26 9.76
CA ASP A 286 7.13 -6.84 10.37
C ASP A 286 6.90 -6.30 11.78
N GLY A 287 7.61 -6.83 12.77
CA GLY A 287 7.51 -6.41 14.17
C GLY A 287 8.07 -5.02 14.45
N ASN A 288 8.93 -4.49 13.58
CA ASN A 288 9.40 -3.10 13.67
C ASN A 288 8.40 -2.11 13.06
N VAL A 289 7.34 -2.60 12.42
CA VAL A 289 6.32 -1.80 11.75
C VAL A 289 5.00 -1.89 12.49
N VAL A 290 4.47 -3.10 12.69
CA VAL A 290 3.11 -3.29 13.22
C VAL A 290 3.09 -3.18 14.74
N ASN A 291 2.32 -2.20 15.25
CA ASN A 291 2.08 -2.04 16.67
C ASN A 291 1.44 -3.32 17.26
N PRO A 292 1.85 -3.77 18.45
CA PRO A 292 1.29 -4.98 19.09
C PRO A 292 -0.25 -4.97 19.23
N LYS A 293 -0.88 -3.81 19.36
CA LYS A 293 -2.35 -3.70 19.38
C LYS A 293 -3.01 -4.05 18.05
N GLY A 294 -2.28 -4.02 16.95
CA GLY A 294 -2.72 -4.34 15.59
C GLY A 294 -3.68 -3.33 14.99
N TRP A 295 -4.66 -2.86 15.72
CA TRP A 295 -5.77 -2.04 15.24
C TRP A 295 -5.96 -0.80 16.12
N VAL A 296 -6.57 0.26 15.57
CA VAL A 296 -6.86 1.50 16.31
C VAL A 296 -8.26 2.00 15.99
N ALA A 297 -8.93 2.57 16.99
CA ALA A 297 -10.28 3.11 16.82
C ALA A 297 -10.28 4.39 15.95
N TRP A 298 -11.37 4.61 15.24
CA TRP A 298 -11.62 5.87 14.58
C TRP A 298 -12.00 6.93 15.61
N ARG A 299 -11.30 8.04 15.61
CA ARG A 299 -11.60 9.17 16.51
C ARG A 299 -12.41 10.22 15.77
N ILE A 300 -13.59 10.55 16.31
CA ILE A 300 -14.41 11.67 15.86
C ILE A 300 -14.29 12.77 16.92
N ASN A 301 -13.84 13.96 16.53
CA ASN A 301 -13.79 15.18 17.37
C ASN A 301 -13.14 14.98 18.75
N ASN A 302 -12.01 14.27 18.84
CA ASN A 302 -11.34 13.90 20.09
C ASN A 302 -12.19 13.07 21.06
N ALA A 303 -13.38 12.66 20.70
CA ALA A 303 -14.20 11.74 21.47
C ALA A 303 -13.69 10.32 21.27
N THR A 304 -13.22 9.71 22.34
CA THR A 304 -12.72 8.34 22.40
C THR A 304 -13.85 7.36 22.66
N ASP A 305 -14.93 7.38 21.88
CA ASP A 305 -15.87 6.26 22.01
C ASP A 305 -15.38 5.07 21.17
N GLU A 306 -14.35 4.42 21.68
CA GLU A 306 -13.82 3.17 21.13
C GLU A 306 -14.87 2.05 21.13
N ARG A 307 -15.89 2.15 21.97
CA ARG A 307 -16.87 1.09 22.18
C ARG A 307 -17.86 0.95 21.04
N SER A 308 -18.28 2.04 20.42
CA SER A 308 -19.31 2.00 19.37
C SER A 308 -18.82 1.32 18.09
N THR A 309 -17.57 1.56 17.69
CA THR A 309 -16.97 0.93 16.48
C THR A 309 -16.33 -0.43 16.78
N ALA A 310 -15.78 -0.61 17.97
CA ALA A 310 -15.14 -1.86 18.40
C ALA A 310 -16.07 -3.08 18.45
N SER A 311 -17.38 -2.85 18.63
CA SER A 311 -18.37 -3.91 18.71
C SER A 311 -18.92 -4.37 17.36
N THR A 312 -18.88 -3.52 16.33
CA THR A 312 -19.55 -3.74 15.05
C THR A 312 -18.62 -4.04 13.90
N VAL A 313 -17.32 -3.70 14.02
CA VAL A 313 -16.30 -4.04 13.02
C VAL A 313 -16.15 -5.55 12.88
N TYR A 314 -15.61 -5.97 11.75
CA TYR A 314 -15.15 -7.34 11.54
C TYR A 314 -13.67 -7.28 11.13
N TYR A 315 -12.78 -7.24 12.12
CA TYR A 315 -11.34 -7.27 11.92
C TYR A 315 -10.81 -8.65 12.25
N ALA A 316 -10.06 -9.23 11.31
CA ALA A 316 -9.66 -10.61 11.48
C ALA A 316 -8.22 -10.89 11.05
N GLU A 317 -7.59 -11.82 11.71
CA GLU A 317 -6.26 -12.31 11.39
C GLU A 317 -6.27 -13.84 11.33
N TYR A 318 -5.47 -14.40 10.37
CA TYR A 318 -5.31 -15.85 10.24
C TYR A 318 -3.90 -16.19 9.77
N ASN A 319 -3.22 -17.06 10.51
CA ASN A 319 -1.92 -17.67 10.12
C ASN A 319 -0.88 -16.67 9.59
N ASN A 320 -0.87 -15.45 10.13
CA ASN A 320 0.14 -14.46 9.78
C ASN A 320 1.49 -14.83 10.42
N THR A 321 2.59 -14.37 9.82
CA THR A 321 3.97 -14.64 10.23
C THR A 321 4.73 -13.34 10.52
N GLY A 322 5.94 -13.44 11.05
CA GLY A 322 6.74 -12.30 11.46
C GLY A 322 6.44 -11.82 12.88
N ALA A 323 7.32 -11.01 13.46
CA ALA A 323 7.16 -10.58 14.85
C ALA A 323 5.93 -9.68 15.08
N GLY A 324 5.47 -8.97 14.05
CA GLY A 324 4.24 -8.17 14.10
C GLY A 324 2.95 -8.99 14.09
N ALA A 325 3.03 -10.29 13.82
CA ALA A 325 1.90 -11.22 13.88
C ALA A 325 1.59 -11.76 15.29
N ASN A 326 2.36 -11.34 16.31
CA ASN A 326 2.07 -11.73 17.68
C ASN A 326 0.76 -11.07 18.15
N VAL A 327 -0.24 -11.90 18.43
CA VAL A 327 -1.61 -11.46 18.77
C VAL A 327 -1.85 -11.29 20.28
N THR A 328 -0.87 -11.54 21.15
CA THR A 328 -1.04 -11.52 22.61
C THR A 328 -1.44 -10.16 23.17
N GLN A 329 -1.14 -9.08 22.46
CA GLN A 329 -1.45 -7.71 22.86
C GLN A 329 -2.44 -7.02 21.87
N ARG A 330 -3.09 -7.79 21.01
CA ARG A 330 -4.12 -7.26 20.10
C ARG A 330 -5.25 -6.62 20.89
N VAL A 331 -5.95 -5.69 20.24
CA VAL A 331 -7.17 -5.10 20.81
C VAL A 331 -8.14 -6.20 21.25
N ASN A 332 -8.80 -5.96 22.39
CA ASN A 332 -9.81 -6.86 22.95
C ASN A 332 -11.24 -6.51 22.50
N TRP A 333 -11.40 -6.05 21.28
CA TRP A 333 -12.68 -5.68 20.71
C TRP A 333 -13.54 -6.91 20.41
N HIS A 334 -14.84 -6.81 20.61
CA HIS A 334 -15.78 -7.86 20.24
C HIS A 334 -15.73 -8.17 18.74
N GLY A 335 -15.45 -7.16 17.92
CA GLY A 335 -15.32 -7.27 16.47
C GLY A 335 -13.93 -7.71 15.97
N PHE A 336 -12.99 -8.03 16.86
CA PHE A 336 -11.70 -8.62 16.47
C PHE A 336 -11.74 -10.16 16.58
N HIS A 337 -11.28 -10.84 15.53
CA HIS A 337 -11.36 -12.29 15.40
C HIS A 337 -10.02 -12.92 15.02
N LEU A 338 -9.67 -14.00 15.68
CA LEU A 338 -8.65 -14.94 15.21
C LEU A 338 -9.41 -16.10 14.54
N LEU A 339 -9.31 -16.17 13.21
CA LEU A 339 -10.11 -17.11 12.43
C LEU A 339 -9.60 -18.55 12.55
N ALA A 340 -10.51 -19.49 12.59
CA ALA A 340 -10.23 -20.91 12.40
C ALA A 340 -10.14 -21.25 10.88
N PRO A 341 -9.53 -22.40 10.51
CA PRO A 341 -9.38 -22.81 9.10
C PRO A 341 -10.70 -22.86 8.30
N HIS A 342 -11.81 -23.22 8.93
CA HIS A 342 -13.11 -23.27 8.25
C HIS A 342 -13.74 -21.88 8.06
N GLU A 343 -13.41 -20.91 8.92
CA GLU A 343 -13.94 -19.54 8.85
C GLU A 343 -13.19 -18.71 7.79
N VAL A 344 -11.87 -18.87 7.71
CA VAL A 344 -11.02 -18.11 6.77
C VAL A 344 -11.37 -18.41 5.31
N ARG A 345 -11.94 -19.58 5.00
CA ARG A 345 -12.38 -19.93 3.65
C ARG A 345 -13.40 -18.96 3.06
N ASN A 346 -14.20 -18.29 3.91
CA ASN A 346 -15.13 -17.25 3.46
C ASN A 346 -14.46 -16.01 2.89
N PHE A 347 -13.13 -15.87 3.07
CA PHE A 347 -12.35 -14.71 2.68
C PHE A 347 -11.30 -15.02 1.62
N THR A 348 -11.28 -16.23 1.06
CA THR A 348 -10.41 -16.59 -0.08
C THR A 348 -10.86 -15.88 -1.35
N VAL A 349 -9.99 -15.86 -2.36
CA VAL A 349 -10.30 -15.28 -3.67
C VAL A 349 -11.57 -15.89 -4.26
N ASP A 350 -11.75 -17.20 -4.09
CA ASP A 350 -12.96 -17.89 -4.57
C ASP A 350 -14.23 -17.38 -3.88
N SER A 351 -14.27 -17.50 -2.55
CA SER A 351 -15.49 -17.23 -1.79
C SER A 351 -15.80 -15.73 -1.66
N PHE A 352 -14.77 -14.89 -1.54
CA PHE A 352 -14.96 -13.48 -1.20
C PHE A 352 -15.26 -12.60 -2.41
N ILE A 353 -14.63 -12.89 -3.54
CA ILE A 353 -14.80 -12.13 -4.80
C ILE A 353 -15.32 -12.98 -5.95
N ASP A 354 -15.77 -14.22 -5.68
CA ASP A 354 -16.20 -15.18 -6.71
C ASP A 354 -15.13 -15.35 -7.81
N GLY A 355 -13.86 -15.39 -7.37
CA GLY A 355 -12.71 -15.31 -8.27
C GLY A 355 -12.62 -16.44 -9.28
N GLY A 356 -13.07 -17.64 -8.90
CA GLY A 356 -13.12 -18.80 -9.80
C GLY A 356 -14.02 -18.62 -11.02
N SER A 357 -15.00 -17.73 -10.95
CA SER A 357 -15.94 -17.49 -12.05
C SER A 357 -15.41 -16.51 -13.13
N TRP A 358 -14.45 -15.61 -12.79
CA TRP A 358 -14.04 -14.55 -13.73
C TRP A 358 -12.53 -14.36 -13.90
N LEU A 359 -11.71 -14.72 -12.91
CA LEU A 359 -10.24 -14.58 -13.03
C LEU A 359 -9.60 -15.50 -14.07
N PRO A 360 -10.08 -16.75 -14.30
CA PRO A 360 -9.45 -17.63 -15.32
C PRO A 360 -9.36 -17.01 -16.70
N GLU A 361 -10.37 -16.25 -17.11
CA GLU A 361 -10.42 -15.61 -18.44
C GLU A 361 -9.45 -14.42 -18.59
N THR A 362 -8.87 -13.96 -17.47
CA THR A 362 -8.01 -12.76 -17.47
C THR A 362 -6.55 -13.08 -17.75
N ASN A 363 -6.14 -14.33 -17.67
CA ASN A 363 -4.74 -14.78 -17.70
C ASN A 363 -3.87 -14.15 -16.58
N VAL A 364 -4.47 -13.55 -15.57
CA VAL A 364 -3.76 -13.08 -14.38
C VAL A 364 -3.62 -14.26 -13.42
N PRO A 365 -2.40 -14.61 -12.95
CA PRO A 365 -2.22 -15.68 -11.98
C PRO A 365 -2.87 -15.31 -10.64
N TYR A 366 -3.44 -16.28 -9.96
CA TYR A 366 -4.05 -16.09 -8.64
C TYR A 366 -4.02 -17.40 -7.84
N HIS A 367 -4.10 -17.28 -6.53
CA HIS A 367 -4.37 -18.39 -5.63
C HIS A 367 -5.85 -18.35 -5.27
N LEU A 368 -6.58 -19.36 -5.69
CA LEU A 368 -8.04 -19.41 -5.54
C LEU A 368 -8.42 -19.58 -4.06
N ASP A 369 -7.71 -20.48 -3.38
CA ASP A 369 -7.91 -20.85 -1.98
C ASP A 369 -6.60 -20.69 -1.20
N LEU A 370 -6.62 -20.93 0.08
CA LEU A 370 -5.43 -21.03 0.91
C LEU A 370 -4.87 -22.46 0.82
N ASP A 371 -3.54 -22.54 0.72
CA ASP A 371 -2.84 -23.80 0.96
C ASP A 371 -2.87 -24.10 2.46
N LEU A 372 -3.89 -24.83 2.89
CA LEU A 372 -4.09 -25.18 4.30
C LEU A 372 -3.22 -26.36 4.74
N GLY A 373 -2.39 -26.92 3.85
CA GLY A 373 -1.49 -28.02 4.17
C GLY A 373 -2.21 -29.31 4.61
N LEU A 374 -3.44 -29.57 4.08
CA LEU A 374 -4.24 -30.75 4.35
C LEU A 374 -3.81 -31.93 3.49
#